data_cdd9bc1b73fe1a5ba08b2f2de539f546
#
_entry.id   cdd9bc1b73fe1a5ba08b2f2de539f546
#
_cell.length_a   1.000
_cell.length_b   1.000
_cell.length_c   1.000
_cell.angle_alpha   90.00
_cell.angle_beta   90.00
_cell.angle_gamma   90.00
#
_symmetry.space_group_name_H-M   'P 1'
#
loop_
_entity.id
_entity.type
_entity.pdbx_description
1 polymer ?
#
loop_
_entity_poly.entity_id
_entity_poly.type
_entity_poly.pdbx_seq_one_letter_code
_entity_poly.pdbx_strand_id
1 'polypeptide(L)'
;MNQFASGAAPDFLIPFVAGGVSIALEKSATAVRPLACGDPIRRLVGKCFCLAGKEEISKGFAGQNYGVGCKGGVEVVAHSLRDALNKHKGSRLGLLKIDFKNTFNMVSREHFMKLSGEMFPAMSAWTQWCYGTPTMLLYDHEHIIWSESGVQQGDPLGPLYFCCGLNPLVNEIKALPSLQQVVHG
;
A
#
# COMPACT_ATOMS: atom_id res chain seq x y z
N MET A 1 1.37 -3.92 23.75
CA MET A 1 1.05 -4.31 22.37
C MET A 1 -0.44 -4.14 22.06
N ASN A 2 -1.35 -4.72 22.84
CA ASN A 2 -2.80 -4.61 22.56
C ASN A 2 -3.31 -3.17 22.50
N GLN A 3 -2.83 -2.26 23.34
CA GLN A 3 -3.25 -0.84 23.31
C GLN A 3 -2.88 -0.16 21.99
N PHE A 4 -1.71 -0.46 21.40
CA PHE A 4 -1.34 0.07 20.09
C PHE A 4 -2.22 -0.53 18.99
N ALA A 5 -2.35 -1.84 18.96
CA ALA A 5 -3.15 -2.52 17.94
C ALA A 5 -4.63 -2.09 17.96
N SER A 6 -5.20 -1.80 19.14
CA SER A 6 -6.57 -1.30 19.29
C SER A 6 -6.72 0.21 19.07
N GLY A 7 -5.63 0.93 18.76
CA GLY A 7 -5.65 2.40 18.66
C GLY A 7 -5.89 3.12 19.98
N ALA A 8 -5.79 2.42 21.12
CA ALA A 8 -6.02 2.98 22.47
C ALA A 8 -4.72 3.45 23.13
N ALA A 9 -3.61 3.47 22.41
CA ALA A 9 -2.38 4.05 22.91
C ALA A 9 -2.53 5.59 23.05
N PRO A 10 -1.93 6.20 24.08
CA PRO A 10 -2.06 7.64 24.29
C PRO A 10 -1.61 8.48 23.08
N ASP A 11 -2.40 9.50 22.74
CA ASP A 11 -2.16 10.34 21.56
C ASP A 11 -0.83 11.09 21.61
N PHE A 12 -0.31 11.40 22.78
CA PHE A 12 1.01 12.05 22.91
C PHE A 12 2.17 11.19 22.38
N LEU A 13 1.96 9.87 22.19
CA LEU A 13 2.94 8.96 21.59
C LEU A 13 2.91 8.98 20.05
N ILE A 14 1.85 9.50 19.42
CA ILE A 14 1.69 9.50 17.97
C ILE A 14 2.90 10.13 17.26
N PRO A 15 3.38 11.34 17.63
CA PRO A 15 4.49 11.97 16.93
C PRO A 15 5.76 11.12 16.90
N PHE A 16 5.97 10.29 17.94
CA PHE A 16 7.16 9.46 18.09
C PHE A 16 6.99 8.09 17.45
N VAL A 17 5.95 7.34 17.85
CA VAL A 17 5.76 5.94 17.43
C VAL A 17 5.19 5.85 16.01
N ALA A 18 4.26 6.73 15.63
CA ALA A 18 3.74 6.79 14.27
C ALA A 18 4.64 7.56 13.30
N GLY A 19 5.66 8.25 13.83
CA GLY A 19 6.74 8.88 13.08
C GLY A 19 7.88 7.92 12.74
N GLY A 20 9.08 8.48 12.54
CA GLY A 20 10.29 7.71 12.26
C GLY A 20 11.45 8.57 11.80
N VAL A 21 12.49 7.90 11.30
CA VAL A 21 13.66 8.55 10.70
C VAL A 21 13.52 8.49 9.19
N SER A 22 13.65 9.65 8.54
CA SER A 22 13.66 9.74 7.08
C SER A 22 15.08 9.60 6.54
N ILE A 23 15.24 8.70 5.57
CA ILE A 23 16.51 8.46 4.89
C ILE A 23 16.32 8.72 3.40
N ALA A 24 17.17 9.57 2.82
CA ALA A 24 17.19 9.81 1.38
C ALA A 24 18.06 8.74 0.70
N LEU A 25 17.42 7.81 -0.01
CA LEU A 25 18.12 6.84 -0.84
C LEU A 25 18.27 7.38 -2.25
N GLU A 26 19.46 7.34 -2.81
CA GLU A 26 19.70 7.69 -4.20
C GLU A 26 18.90 6.75 -5.12
N LYS A 27 18.12 7.35 -6.03
CA LYS A 27 17.38 6.64 -7.08
C LYS A 27 18.06 6.84 -8.45
N SER A 28 18.62 8.01 -8.66
CA SER A 28 19.38 8.42 -9.84
C SER A 28 20.20 9.66 -9.48
N ALA A 29 21.08 10.12 -10.39
CA ALA A 29 21.90 11.33 -10.19
C ALA A 29 21.10 12.59 -9.80
N THR A 30 19.79 12.63 -10.10
CA THR A 30 18.93 13.81 -9.86
C THR A 30 17.69 13.51 -9.01
N ALA A 31 17.55 12.30 -8.49
CA ALA A 31 16.36 11.89 -7.76
C ALA A 31 16.69 11.04 -6.52
N VAL A 32 15.98 11.29 -5.44
CA VAL A 32 16.05 10.52 -4.20
C VAL A 32 14.71 9.82 -3.93
N ARG A 33 14.79 8.69 -3.24
CA ARG A 33 13.65 7.98 -2.70
C ARG A 33 13.62 8.22 -1.18
N PRO A 34 12.61 8.93 -0.65
CA PRO A 34 12.46 9.09 0.80
C PRO A 34 12.01 7.76 1.42
N LEU A 35 12.84 7.18 2.25
CA LEU A 35 12.51 6.01 3.04
C LEU A 35 12.23 6.45 4.47
N ALA A 36 11.07 6.10 5.01
CA ALA A 36 10.73 6.35 6.40
C ALA A 36 10.98 5.07 7.22
N CYS A 37 12.04 5.08 8.00
CA CYS A 37 12.31 4.03 8.98
C CYS A 37 11.45 4.29 10.22
N GLY A 38 10.27 3.68 10.26
CA GLY A 38 9.33 3.80 11.37
C GLY A 38 9.87 3.19 12.67
N ASP A 39 9.32 3.65 13.78
CA ASP A 39 9.61 3.13 15.11
C ASP A 39 9.46 1.60 15.18
N PRO A 40 10.30 0.88 15.96
CA PRO A 40 10.20 -0.57 16.10
C PRO A 40 8.83 -1.07 16.54
N ILE A 41 8.12 -0.34 17.41
CA ILE A 41 6.75 -0.70 17.85
C ILE A 41 5.80 -0.63 16.66
N ARG A 42 5.85 0.45 15.88
CA ARG A 42 5.04 0.59 14.67
C ARG A 42 5.27 -0.55 13.69
N ARG A 43 6.53 -0.86 13.43
CA ARG A 43 6.91 -1.96 12.52
C ARG A 43 6.47 -3.32 13.03
N LEU A 44 6.56 -3.55 14.35
CA LEU A 44 6.15 -4.80 14.96
C LEU A 44 4.64 -4.99 14.89
N VAL A 45 3.86 -3.97 15.28
CA VAL A 45 2.39 -4.01 15.20
C VAL A 45 1.92 -4.19 13.75
N GLY A 46 2.49 -3.43 12.80
CA GLY A 46 2.20 -3.58 11.38
C GLY A 46 2.47 -4.99 10.85
N LYS A 47 3.60 -5.60 11.23
CA LYS A 47 3.92 -6.99 10.88
C LYS A 47 2.94 -7.99 11.49
N CYS A 48 2.51 -7.78 12.73
CA CYS A 48 1.50 -8.62 13.37
C CYS A 48 0.18 -8.58 12.59
N PHE A 49 -0.26 -7.40 12.14
CA PHE A 49 -1.45 -7.27 11.30
C PHE A 49 -1.26 -7.96 9.93
N CYS A 50 -0.11 -7.82 9.29
CA CYS A 50 0.19 -8.52 8.04
C CYS A 50 0.09 -10.04 8.20
N LEU A 51 0.57 -10.59 9.32
CA LEU A 51 0.55 -12.03 9.59
C LEU A 51 -0.86 -12.50 9.96
N ALA A 52 -1.53 -11.81 10.88
CA ALA A 52 -2.86 -12.17 11.33
C ALA A 52 -3.92 -12.02 10.22
N GLY A 53 -3.82 -10.95 9.42
CA GLY A 53 -4.77 -10.65 8.33
C GLY A 53 -4.43 -11.30 6.99
N LYS A 54 -3.41 -12.15 6.91
CA LYS A 54 -2.89 -12.67 5.63
C LYS A 54 -3.97 -13.29 4.73
N GLU A 55 -4.84 -14.12 5.29
CA GLU A 55 -5.90 -14.77 4.52
C GLU A 55 -6.98 -13.79 4.07
N GLU A 56 -7.36 -12.88 4.96
CA GLU A 56 -8.35 -11.85 4.70
C GLU A 56 -7.87 -10.87 3.62
N ILE A 57 -6.61 -10.43 3.71
CA ILE A 57 -5.95 -9.59 2.71
C ILE A 57 -5.92 -10.32 1.35
N SER A 58 -5.51 -11.58 1.33
CA SER A 58 -5.47 -12.38 0.10
C SER A 58 -6.84 -12.50 -0.55
N LYS A 59 -7.89 -12.74 0.24
CA LYS A 59 -9.28 -12.80 -0.25
C LYS A 59 -9.80 -11.45 -0.73
N GLY A 60 -9.50 -10.38 0.00
CA GLY A 60 -9.95 -9.01 -0.33
C GLY A 60 -9.43 -8.50 -1.68
N PHE A 61 -8.27 -8.99 -2.13
CA PHE A 61 -7.66 -8.59 -3.40
C PHE A 61 -7.58 -9.71 -4.44
N ALA A 62 -8.25 -10.84 -4.22
CA ALA A 62 -8.20 -11.99 -5.13
C ALA A 62 -8.57 -11.61 -6.57
N GLY A 63 -7.72 -11.98 -7.52
CA GLY A 63 -7.89 -11.68 -8.95
C GLY A 63 -7.74 -10.19 -9.34
N GLN A 64 -7.31 -9.34 -8.40
CA GLN A 64 -7.13 -7.90 -8.65
C GLN A 64 -5.71 -7.41 -8.39
N ASN A 65 -5.09 -7.95 -7.36
CA ASN A 65 -3.77 -7.52 -6.91
C ASN A 65 -2.89 -8.73 -6.60
N TYR A 66 -1.73 -8.75 -7.21
CA TYR A 66 -0.75 -9.81 -7.04
C TYR A 66 0.49 -9.35 -6.25
N GLY A 67 0.54 -8.07 -5.87
CA GLY A 67 1.64 -7.50 -5.08
C GLY A 67 1.50 -7.68 -3.57
N VAL A 68 0.26 -7.89 -3.08
CA VAL A 68 -0.04 -8.02 -1.65
C VAL A 68 -0.90 -9.27 -1.41
N GLY A 69 -0.51 -10.08 -0.43
CA GLY A 69 -1.25 -11.29 -0.07
C GLY A 69 -1.11 -12.46 -1.04
N CYS A 70 -0.43 -12.31 -2.17
CA CYS A 70 -0.24 -13.34 -3.19
C CYS A 70 1.19 -13.87 -3.18
N LYS A 71 1.36 -15.17 -2.96
CA LYS A 71 2.66 -15.84 -3.06
C LYS A 71 3.04 -16.00 -4.54
N GLY A 72 4.23 -15.54 -4.92
CA GLY A 72 4.69 -15.62 -6.33
C GLY A 72 3.88 -14.72 -7.27
N GLY A 73 3.34 -13.59 -6.79
CA GLY A 73 2.45 -12.74 -7.57
C GLY A 73 3.06 -12.23 -8.88
N VAL A 74 4.36 -11.96 -8.91
CA VAL A 74 5.06 -11.52 -10.12
C VAL A 74 5.06 -12.63 -11.18
N GLU A 75 5.34 -13.86 -10.77
CA GLU A 75 5.32 -15.05 -11.64
C GLU A 75 3.90 -15.30 -12.16
N VAL A 76 2.88 -15.19 -11.30
CA VAL A 76 1.48 -15.32 -11.70
C VAL A 76 1.14 -14.32 -12.80
N VAL A 77 1.49 -13.03 -12.61
CA VAL A 77 1.24 -11.98 -13.63
C VAL A 77 1.98 -12.30 -14.93
N ALA A 78 3.26 -12.70 -14.85
CA ALA A 78 4.07 -12.99 -16.04
C ALA A 78 3.52 -14.18 -16.83
N HIS A 79 3.10 -15.25 -16.14
CA HIS A 79 2.52 -16.42 -16.78
C HIS A 79 1.13 -16.11 -17.36
N SER A 80 0.25 -15.43 -16.62
CA SER A 80 -1.07 -15.06 -17.11
C SER A 80 -0.99 -14.17 -18.35
N LEU A 81 -0.07 -13.20 -18.38
CA LEU A 81 0.15 -12.37 -19.54
C LEU A 81 0.63 -13.17 -20.74
N ARG A 82 1.59 -14.09 -20.54
CA ARG A 82 2.10 -14.97 -21.60
C ARG A 82 0.99 -15.85 -22.17
N ASP A 83 0.17 -16.44 -21.31
CA ASP A 83 -0.95 -17.30 -21.71
C ASP A 83 -2.00 -16.50 -22.48
N ALA A 84 -2.35 -15.29 -22.03
CA ALA A 84 -3.27 -14.41 -22.74
C ALA A 84 -2.75 -14.06 -24.15
N LEU A 85 -1.46 -13.71 -24.27
CA LEU A 85 -0.84 -13.40 -25.56
C LEU A 85 -0.82 -14.63 -26.50
N ASN A 86 -0.59 -15.84 -25.97
CA ASN A 86 -0.59 -17.06 -26.75
C ASN A 86 -1.99 -17.45 -27.22
N LYS A 87 -3.00 -17.36 -26.34
CA LYS A 87 -4.41 -17.67 -26.67
C LYS A 87 -4.98 -16.73 -27.75
N HIS A 88 -4.56 -15.50 -27.76
CA HIS A 88 -5.03 -14.49 -28.70
C HIS A 88 -4.02 -14.17 -29.83
N LYS A 89 -3.14 -15.12 -30.13
CA LYS A 89 -2.15 -14.99 -31.21
C LYS A 89 -2.84 -14.77 -32.55
N GLY A 90 -2.58 -13.63 -33.19
CA GLY A 90 -3.23 -13.19 -34.41
C GLY A 90 -4.43 -12.23 -34.23
N SER A 91 -4.86 -11.99 -33.01
CA SER A 91 -5.85 -10.95 -32.68
C SER A 91 -5.18 -9.61 -32.43
N ARG A 92 -5.95 -8.50 -32.56
CA ARG A 92 -5.47 -7.16 -32.20
C ARG A 92 -5.58 -6.99 -30.69
N LEU A 93 -4.49 -7.31 -29.97
CA LEU A 93 -4.37 -7.06 -28.54
C LEU A 93 -3.53 -5.83 -28.27
N GLY A 94 -3.96 -5.02 -27.30
CA GLY A 94 -3.18 -3.93 -26.73
C GLY A 94 -2.82 -4.26 -25.28
N LEU A 95 -1.59 -3.95 -24.86
CA LEU A 95 -1.18 -4.00 -23.48
C LEU A 95 -1.02 -2.57 -22.95
N LEU A 96 -1.82 -2.19 -21.95
CA LEU A 96 -1.68 -0.93 -21.25
C LEU A 96 -0.92 -1.17 -19.95
N LYS A 97 0.29 -0.58 -19.84
CA LYS A 97 1.08 -0.53 -18.62
C LYS A 97 1.01 0.86 -18.03
N ILE A 98 0.55 0.97 -16.79
CA ILE A 98 0.46 2.24 -16.06
C ILE A 98 1.49 2.21 -14.94
N ASP A 99 2.34 3.23 -14.87
CA ASP A 99 3.29 3.44 -13.79
C ASP A 99 3.00 4.80 -13.13
N PHE A 100 2.79 4.79 -11.83
CA PHE A 100 2.45 5.99 -11.08
C PHE A 100 3.72 6.61 -10.48
N LYS A 101 3.92 7.89 -10.70
CA LYS A 101 5.03 8.64 -10.12
C LYS A 101 4.80 8.89 -8.63
N ASN A 102 5.79 8.59 -7.80
CA ASN A 102 5.78 8.89 -6.35
C ASN A 102 4.58 8.32 -5.57
N THR A 103 4.14 7.17 -5.96
CA THR A 103 2.89 6.51 -5.63
C THR A 103 2.57 6.45 -4.14
N PHE A 104 3.52 5.95 -3.32
CA PHE A 104 3.31 5.82 -1.88
C PHE A 104 3.09 7.15 -1.19
N ASN A 105 3.83 8.18 -1.58
CA ASN A 105 3.72 9.51 -0.95
C ASN A 105 2.52 10.32 -1.44
N MET A 106 1.87 9.89 -2.54
CA MET A 106 0.79 10.64 -3.18
C MET A 106 -0.59 10.02 -3.00
N VAL A 107 -0.69 8.79 -2.49
CA VAL A 107 -1.99 8.17 -2.24
C VAL A 107 -2.77 8.96 -1.19
N SER A 108 -4.06 9.21 -1.43
CA SER A 108 -4.92 9.94 -0.49
C SER A 108 -5.09 9.17 0.82
N ARG A 109 -4.73 9.79 1.96
CA ARG A 109 -4.92 9.23 3.30
C ARG A 109 -6.39 8.99 3.60
N GLU A 110 -7.24 9.96 3.31
CA GLU A 110 -8.68 9.84 3.47
C GLU A 110 -9.23 8.59 2.76
N HIS A 111 -8.85 8.40 1.48
CA HIS A 111 -9.31 7.28 0.69
C HIS A 111 -8.80 5.94 1.24
N PHE A 112 -7.49 5.80 1.47
CA PHE A 112 -7.00 4.51 1.92
C PHE A 112 -7.43 4.18 3.36
N MET A 113 -7.57 5.17 4.26
CA MET A 113 -8.07 4.94 5.61
C MET A 113 -9.53 4.47 5.59
N LYS A 114 -10.37 5.13 4.80
CA LYS A 114 -11.76 4.73 4.60
C LYS A 114 -11.85 3.31 4.07
N LEU A 115 -11.20 3.04 2.94
CA LEU A 115 -11.30 1.77 2.25
C LEU A 115 -10.63 0.62 3.02
N SER A 116 -9.50 0.87 3.69
CA SER A 116 -8.90 -0.14 4.57
C SER A 116 -9.78 -0.44 5.78
N GLY A 117 -10.49 0.55 6.33
CA GLY A 117 -11.45 0.35 7.41
C GLY A 117 -12.68 -0.46 6.98
N GLU A 118 -13.15 -0.27 5.75
CA GLU A 118 -14.25 -1.04 5.16
C GLU A 118 -13.83 -2.47 4.84
N MET A 119 -12.67 -2.66 4.22
CA MET A 119 -12.16 -3.97 3.80
C MET A 119 -11.58 -4.80 4.95
N PHE A 120 -10.91 -4.14 5.89
CA PHE A 120 -10.17 -4.75 7.00
C PHE A 120 -10.44 -4.05 8.33
N PRO A 121 -11.66 -4.16 8.89
CA PRO A 121 -12.08 -3.41 10.09
C PRO A 121 -11.16 -3.58 11.30
N ALA A 122 -10.56 -4.76 11.45
CA ALA A 122 -9.63 -5.06 12.55
C ALA A 122 -8.38 -4.14 12.58
N MET A 123 -8.02 -3.53 11.44
CA MET A 123 -6.86 -2.63 11.33
C MET A 123 -7.26 -1.15 11.44
N SER A 124 -8.56 -0.83 11.39
CA SER A 124 -9.05 0.55 11.25
C SER A 124 -8.54 1.47 12.35
N ALA A 125 -8.65 1.06 13.61
CA ALA A 125 -8.21 1.85 14.75
C ALA A 125 -6.70 2.13 14.74
N TRP A 126 -5.90 1.13 14.40
CA TRP A 126 -4.45 1.27 14.23
C TRP A 126 -4.11 2.19 13.05
N THR A 127 -4.79 2.03 11.92
CA THR A 127 -4.62 2.88 10.74
C THR A 127 -4.90 4.34 11.05
N GLN A 128 -6.01 4.60 11.74
CA GLN A 128 -6.39 5.94 12.20
C GLN A 128 -5.37 6.52 13.17
N TRP A 129 -4.88 5.72 14.12
CA TRP A 129 -3.86 6.15 15.07
C TRP A 129 -2.54 6.51 14.39
N CYS A 130 -2.13 5.77 13.34
CA CYS A 130 -0.87 6.02 12.63
C CYS A 130 -0.94 7.16 11.60
N TYR A 131 -2.10 7.38 10.98
CA TYR A 131 -2.23 8.25 9.79
C TYR A 131 -3.28 9.35 9.94
N GLY A 132 -4.06 9.34 11.02
CA GLY A 132 -5.14 10.32 11.24
C GLY A 132 -4.64 11.74 11.52
N THR A 133 -3.38 11.89 11.95
CA THR A 133 -2.74 13.18 12.16
C THR A 133 -1.35 13.21 11.51
N PRO A 134 -0.79 14.40 11.22
CA PRO A 134 0.60 14.55 10.79
C PRO A 134 1.57 13.93 11.80
N THR A 135 2.59 13.23 11.30
CA THR A 135 3.61 12.59 12.13
C THR A 135 5.01 13.08 11.78
N MET A 136 5.91 13.08 12.75
CA MET A 136 7.27 13.57 12.56
C MET A 136 8.15 12.53 11.87
N LEU A 137 8.87 12.95 10.83
CA LEU A 137 9.99 12.22 10.26
C LEU A 137 11.25 13.03 10.53
N LEU A 138 12.15 12.48 11.34
CA LEU A 138 13.42 13.11 11.62
C LEU A 138 14.40 12.86 10.45
N TYR A 139 14.87 13.92 9.83
CA TYR A 139 15.86 13.85 8.74
C TYR A 139 17.17 14.47 9.22
N ASP A 140 18.28 13.77 8.99
CA ASP A 140 19.64 14.23 9.32
C ASP A 140 19.81 14.67 10.79
N HIS A 141 19.10 14.00 11.70
CA HIS A 141 19.11 14.24 13.15
C HIS A 141 18.73 15.66 13.62
N GLU A 142 18.51 16.60 12.71
CA GLU A 142 18.26 18.01 13.03
C GLU A 142 16.96 18.54 12.41
N HIS A 143 16.53 17.98 11.28
CA HIS A 143 15.40 18.51 10.53
C HIS A 143 14.16 17.64 10.71
N ILE A 144 13.02 18.26 10.92
CA ILE A 144 11.72 17.59 11.00
C ILE A 144 10.98 17.80 9.67
N ILE A 145 10.59 16.69 9.06
CA ILE A 145 9.68 16.65 7.91
C ILE A 145 8.34 16.12 8.40
N TRP A 146 7.25 16.83 8.13
CA TRP A 146 5.92 16.37 8.50
C TRP A 146 5.37 15.42 7.45
N SER A 147 5.03 14.22 7.89
CA SER A 147 4.34 13.21 7.08
C SER A 147 2.84 13.49 7.12
N GLU A 148 2.33 14.23 6.15
CA GLU A 148 0.94 14.72 6.10
C GLU A 148 0.11 14.03 5.01
N SER A 149 0.78 13.48 4.00
CA SER A 149 0.14 12.81 2.87
C SER A 149 0.75 11.44 2.61
N GLY A 150 0.03 10.63 1.89
CA GLY A 150 0.50 9.32 1.45
C GLY A 150 0.76 8.33 2.56
N VAL A 151 1.43 7.25 2.17
CA VAL A 151 1.88 6.17 3.05
C VAL A 151 3.38 6.26 3.21
N GLN A 152 3.89 6.05 4.42
CA GLN A 152 5.33 6.04 4.68
C GLN A 152 5.99 4.85 3.99
N GLN A 153 7.02 5.12 3.18
CA GLN A 153 7.84 4.07 2.57
C GLN A 153 8.70 3.41 3.66
N GLY A 154 8.35 2.19 4.03
CA GLY A 154 8.95 1.44 5.14
C GLY A 154 7.92 0.94 6.15
N ASP A 155 6.68 1.42 6.08
CA ASP A 155 5.56 0.85 6.82
C ASP A 155 5.24 -0.55 6.29
N PRO A 156 5.21 -1.60 7.14
CA PRO A 156 4.84 -2.95 6.72
C PRO A 156 3.46 -3.05 6.08
N LEU A 157 2.50 -2.20 6.49
CA LEU A 157 1.16 -2.11 5.93
C LEU A 157 1.08 -1.15 4.73
N GLY A 158 2.17 -0.46 4.39
CA GLY A 158 2.22 0.50 3.29
C GLY A 158 1.70 -0.04 1.96
N PRO A 159 2.17 -1.21 1.49
CA PRO A 159 1.65 -1.82 0.27
C PRO A 159 0.15 -2.12 0.33
N LEU A 160 -0.37 -2.57 1.48
CA LEU A 160 -1.80 -2.82 1.68
C LEU A 160 -2.62 -1.53 1.54
N TYR A 161 -2.23 -0.48 2.23
CA TYR A 161 -2.92 0.82 2.18
C TYR A 161 -2.92 1.42 0.78
N PHE A 162 -1.79 1.31 0.09
CA PHE A 162 -1.71 1.71 -1.31
C PHE A 162 -2.71 0.93 -2.19
N CYS A 163 -2.78 -0.38 -2.04
CA CYS A 163 -3.73 -1.22 -2.77
C CYS A 163 -5.19 -0.86 -2.44
N CYS A 164 -5.51 -0.58 -1.18
CA CYS A 164 -6.83 -0.08 -0.80
C CYS A 164 -7.15 1.23 -1.53
N GLY A 165 -6.23 2.20 -1.53
CA GLY A 165 -6.41 3.48 -2.20
C GLY A 165 -6.59 3.38 -3.72
N LEU A 166 -6.01 2.37 -4.37
CA LEU A 166 -6.17 2.10 -5.81
C LEU A 166 -7.40 1.27 -6.16
N ASN A 167 -8.00 0.57 -5.20
CA ASN A 167 -9.07 -0.39 -5.47
C ASN A 167 -10.25 0.18 -6.26
N PRO A 168 -10.76 1.41 -5.99
CA PRO A 168 -11.83 2.01 -6.78
C PRO A 168 -11.44 2.16 -8.26
N LEU A 169 -10.25 2.69 -8.54
CA LEU A 169 -9.76 2.86 -9.91
C LEU A 169 -9.65 1.52 -10.65
N VAL A 170 -9.15 0.47 -9.97
CA VAL A 170 -9.07 -0.87 -10.54
C VAL A 170 -10.47 -1.40 -10.87
N ASN A 171 -11.44 -1.19 -10.00
CA ASN A 171 -12.83 -1.61 -10.22
C ASN A 171 -13.47 -0.84 -11.38
N GLU A 172 -13.25 0.46 -11.50
CA GLU A 172 -13.71 1.27 -12.61
C GLU A 172 -13.11 0.78 -13.95
N ILE A 173 -11.79 0.54 -13.97
CA ILE A 173 -11.11 0.01 -15.16
C ILE A 173 -11.70 -1.35 -15.56
N LYS A 174 -11.93 -2.24 -14.61
CA LYS A 174 -12.54 -3.56 -14.87
C LYS A 174 -13.98 -3.47 -15.39
N ALA A 175 -14.71 -2.45 -15.00
CA ALA A 175 -16.08 -2.23 -15.44
C ALA A 175 -16.19 -1.70 -16.89
N LEU A 176 -15.07 -1.28 -17.51
CA LEU A 176 -15.05 -0.81 -18.88
C LEU A 176 -15.37 -1.97 -19.86
N PRO A 177 -16.41 -1.83 -20.73
CA PRO A 177 -16.82 -2.93 -21.62
C PRO A 177 -15.71 -3.41 -22.55
N SER A 178 -14.82 -2.51 -22.98
CA SER A 178 -13.68 -2.82 -23.84
C SER A 178 -12.60 -3.69 -23.19
N LEU A 179 -12.55 -3.73 -21.84
CA LEU A 179 -11.58 -4.51 -21.08
C LEU A 179 -12.17 -5.83 -20.57
N GLN A 180 -13.49 -5.95 -20.45
CA GLN A 180 -14.16 -7.19 -20.03
C GLN A 180 -13.93 -8.34 -21.01
N GLN A 181 -13.68 -8.07 -22.28
CA GLN A 181 -13.42 -9.10 -23.31
C GLN A 181 -12.07 -9.82 -23.14
N VAL A 182 -11.13 -9.24 -22.40
CA VAL A 182 -9.77 -9.80 -22.23
C VAL A 182 -9.60 -10.58 -20.91
N VAL A 183 -10.46 -10.33 -19.91
CA VAL A 183 -10.34 -10.89 -18.56
C VAL A 183 -11.15 -12.18 -18.38
N HIS A 184 -12.06 -12.50 -19.28
CA HIS A 184 -12.99 -13.64 -19.19
C HIS A 184 -12.77 -14.73 -20.25
N GLY A 185 -11.63 -14.70 -20.96
CA GLY A 185 -11.27 -15.71 -21.94
C GLY A 185 -10.40 -16.85 -21.37
#